data_80b059f3880ae77d1f004372f75b8afe
#
_entry.id   80b059f3880ae77d1f004372f75b8afe
#
_cell.length_a   1.000
_cell.length_b   1.000
_cell.length_c   1.000
_cell.angle_alpha   90.00
_cell.angle_beta   90.00
_cell.angle_gamma   90.00
#
_symmetry.space_group_name_H-M   'P 1'
#
loop_
_entity.id
_entity.type
_entity.pdbx_description
1 polymer ?
#
loop_
_entity_poly.entity_id
_entity_poly.type
_entity_poly.pdbx_seq_one_letter_code
_entity_poly.pdbx_strand_id
1 'polypeptide(L)'
;GKPIDIILLKARQWGGSTLIQLFCAWIQLFHRKNWNSVIATHIEEAARNIRSMYTLMADRHPKEVQDVRFRAFEGSAKNKQIIDRGCVIYIGSMERPNSLHSGNYKLVHCSEVGYWKETTQRKPSDFINAFEGSVPLEPFTMVALESTAKGTGNFFHTTWQNAVRGENAYTPVFVAWWEIDMYTQPFDSFEDMKMFVESMNTYELYMFSLGATLEGLHWYRLKRKSFENDWDMQEAFPSTADEAFVTSGKKAHHPLHIKQMEQFTKAPLFIGEMFADATSGADAINKSLEFKELAKGEFWIWKKPDTSRLYKNRYVVSLDIGGSAAKADWSVIRVLDRLPMMNGGVPEFVAT
;
A
#
# COMPACT_ATOMS: atom_id res chain seq x y z
N GLY A 1 0.26 -27.84 6.64
CA GLY A 1 0.24 -26.40 6.48
C GLY A 1 -0.28 -26.02 5.10
N LYS A 2 -0.61 -24.77 4.92
CA LYS A 2 -1.00 -24.20 3.62
C LYS A 2 0.20 -23.51 2.98
N PRO A 3 0.20 -23.24 1.66
CA PRO A 3 1.11 -22.28 1.05
C PRO A 3 1.05 -20.94 1.77
N ILE A 4 2.15 -20.19 1.73
CA ILE A 4 2.25 -18.86 2.35
C ILE A 4 2.37 -17.83 1.23
N ASP A 5 1.30 -17.06 1.01
CA ASP A 5 1.31 -15.96 0.08
C ASP A 5 1.09 -14.67 0.89
N ILE A 6 2.12 -13.82 0.96
CA ILE A 6 2.09 -12.60 1.76
C ILE A 6 2.49 -11.38 0.92
N ILE A 7 1.84 -10.27 1.21
CA ILE A 7 2.26 -8.95 0.78
C ILE A 7 2.57 -8.11 2.03
N LEU A 8 3.83 -7.72 2.17
CA LEU A 8 4.35 -7.06 3.36
C LEU A 8 4.66 -5.58 3.06
N LEU A 9 3.84 -4.72 3.61
CA LEU A 9 4.04 -3.28 3.63
C LEU A 9 4.66 -2.89 4.97
N LYS A 10 5.81 -2.24 4.96
CA LYS A 10 6.59 -2.01 6.18
C LYS A 10 7.25 -0.65 6.23
N ALA A 11 7.51 -0.15 7.43
CA ALA A 11 8.47 0.92 7.65
C ALA A 11 9.89 0.47 7.28
N ARG A 12 10.78 1.42 7.02
CA ARG A 12 12.19 1.15 6.69
C ARG A 12 12.88 0.39 7.83
N GLN A 13 13.92 -0.38 7.48
CA GLN A 13 14.86 -1.04 8.42
C GLN A 13 14.25 -1.98 9.46
N TRP A 14 13.00 -2.41 9.30
CA TRP A 14 12.38 -3.40 10.20
C TRP A 14 13.06 -4.77 10.19
N GLY A 15 13.82 -5.09 9.13
CA GLY A 15 14.43 -6.41 9.00
C GLY A 15 13.56 -7.44 8.27
N GLY A 16 12.49 -7.02 7.59
CA GLY A 16 11.58 -7.92 6.86
C GLY A 16 12.28 -8.82 5.87
N SER A 17 13.19 -8.29 5.06
CA SER A 17 13.99 -9.11 4.13
C SER A 17 14.83 -10.16 4.85
N THR A 18 15.40 -9.81 6.01
CA THR A 18 16.17 -10.75 6.84
C THR A 18 15.26 -11.85 7.39
N LEU A 19 14.07 -11.50 7.89
CA LEU A 19 13.09 -12.47 8.39
C LEU A 19 12.67 -13.45 7.31
N ILE A 20 12.36 -12.97 6.11
CA ILE A 20 11.98 -13.83 4.98
C ILE A 20 13.13 -14.78 4.61
N GLN A 21 14.37 -14.29 4.58
CA GLN A 21 15.52 -15.14 4.29
C GLN A 21 15.82 -16.15 5.41
N LEU A 22 15.61 -15.79 6.67
CA LEU A 22 15.70 -16.73 7.81
C LEU A 22 14.65 -17.85 7.66
N PHE A 23 13.42 -17.49 7.29
CA PHE A 23 12.37 -18.47 7.05
C PHE A 23 12.72 -19.41 5.89
N CYS A 24 13.21 -18.88 4.76
CA CYS A 24 13.68 -19.69 3.64
C CYS A 24 14.79 -20.65 4.06
N ALA A 25 15.81 -20.15 4.78
CA ALA A 25 16.90 -20.94 5.28
C ALA A 25 16.43 -22.06 6.25
N TRP A 26 15.52 -21.73 7.15
CA TRP A 26 14.94 -22.70 8.10
C TRP A 26 14.23 -23.84 7.37
N ILE A 27 13.42 -23.54 6.36
CA ILE A 27 12.76 -24.58 5.54
C ILE A 27 13.78 -25.42 4.81
N GLN A 28 14.77 -24.81 4.15
CA GLN A 28 15.77 -25.49 3.34
C GLN A 28 16.72 -26.34 4.18
N LEU A 29 17.11 -25.87 5.35
CA LEU A 29 18.03 -26.59 6.24
C LEU A 29 17.33 -27.74 6.96
N PHE A 30 16.15 -27.53 7.51
CA PHE A 30 15.56 -28.48 8.46
C PHE A 30 14.37 -29.27 7.91
N HIS A 31 13.56 -28.70 7.00
CA HIS A 31 12.27 -29.29 6.64
C HIS A 31 12.22 -29.91 5.25
N ARG A 32 12.87 -29.30 4.25
CA ARG A 32 12.73 -29.73 2.85
C ARG A 32 14.08 -29.86 2.15
N LYS A 33 14.21 -30.89 1.28
CA LYS A 33 15.33 -31.07 0.34
C LYS A 33 14.88 -30.71 -1.07
N ASN A 34 15.83 -30.31 -1.92
CA ASN A 34 15.56 -29.87 -3.30
C ASN A 34 14.54 -28.71 -3.38
N TRP A 35 14.55 -27.86 -2.36
CA TRP A 35 13.63 -26.74 -2.21
C TRP A 35 14.32 -25.45 -2.60
N ASN A 36 14.21 -25.07 -3.88
CA ASN A 36 14.90 -23.89 -4.41
C ASN A 36 14.20 -22.62 -3.98
N SER A 37 14.99 -21.57 -3.70
CA SER A 37 14.49 -20.22 -3.44
C SER A 37 14.99 -19.23 -4.49
N VAL A 38 14.24 -18.14 -4.67
CA VAL A 38 14.64 -17.02 -5.51
C VAL A 38 14.46 -15.71 -4.76
N ILE A 39 15.45 -14.84 -4.90
CA ILE A 39 15.43 -13.45 -4.44
C ILE A 39 15.34 -12.57 -5.68
N ALA A 40 14.24 -11.86 -5.85
CA ALA A 40 13.99 -10.94 -6.94
C ALA A 40 13.86 -9.51 -6.44
N THR A 41 14.53 -8.56 -7.07
CA THR A 41 14.54 -7.15 -6.68
C THR A 41 14.41 -6.22 -7.89
N HIS A 42 14.30 -4.92 -7.67
CA HIS A 42 14.25 -3.95 -8.77
C HIS A 42 15.59 -3.81 -9.52
N ILE A 43 16.72 -3.89 -8.80
CA ILE A 43 18.09 -3.81 -9.36
C ILE A 43 18.97 -4.95 -8.82
N GLU A 44 19.99 -5.32 -9.57
CA GLU A 44 20.88 -6.44 -9.20
C GLU A 44 21.67 -6.17 -7.90
N GLU A 45 22.03 -4.94 -7.60
CA GLU A 45 22.73 -4.57 -6.38
C GLU A 45 21.90 -4.87 -5.12
N ALA A 46 20.61 -4.53 -5.15
CA ALA A 46 19.70 -4.86 -4.05
C ALA A 46 19.59 -6.38 -3.83
N ALA A 47 19.57 -7.17 -4.90
CA ALA A 47 19.59 -8.63 -4.80
C ALA A 47 20.87 -9.15 -4.14
N ARG A 48 22.01 -8.55 -4.44
CA ARG A 48 23.30 -8.89 -3.79
C ARG A 48 23.28 -8.59 -2.30
N ASN A 49 22.68 -7.50 -1.88
CA ASN A 49 22.56 -7.14 -0.46
C ASN A 49 21.73 -8.17 0.31
N ILE A 50 20.59 -8.61 -0.24
CA ILE A 50 19.78 -9.65 0.39
C ILE A 50 20.51 -10.99 0.40
N ARG A 51 21.23 -11.32 -0.66
CA ARG A 51 22.08 -12.52 -0.68
C ARG A 51 23.16 -12.51 0.41
N SER A 52 23.73 -11.33 0.71
CA SER A 52 24.73 -11.24 1.78
C SER A 52 24.12 -11.55 3.15
N MET A 53 22.84 -11.23 3.38
CA MET A 53 22.10 -11.65 4.59
C MET A 53 22.01 -13.17 4.68
N TYR A 54 21.61 -13.83 3.58
CA TYR A 54 21.59 -15.30 3.53
C TYR A 54 22.99 -15.91 3.73
N THR A 55 24.02 -15.31 3.15
CA THR A 55 25.40 -15.73 3.30
C THR A 55 25.85 -15.67 4.76
N LEU A 56 25.55 -14.57 5.43
CA LEU A 56 25.88 -14.41 6.86
C LEU A 56 25.20 -15.47 7.73
N MET A 57 23.94 -15.81 7.45
CA MET A 57 23.24 -16.90 8.14
C MET A 57 23.91 -18.25 7.90
N ALA A 58 24.27 -18.54 6.65
CA ALA A 58 24.94 -19.77 6.29
C ALA A 58 26.34 -19.90 6.96
N ASP A 59 27.09 -18.81 6.99
CA ASP A 59 28.44 -18.78 7.58
C ASP A 59 28.42 -18.88 9.12
N ARG A 60 27.31 -18.41 9.75
CA ARG A 60 27.09 -18.49 11.19
C ARG A 60 26.24 -19.68 11.64
N HIS A 61 25.86 -20.54 10.69
CA HIS A 61 25.09 -21.74 11.03
C HIS A 61 25.89 -22.65 11.96
N PRO A 62 25.36 -22.99 13.15
CA PRO A 62 26.11 -23.82 14.11
C PRO A 62 26.24 -25.25 13.57
N LYS A 63 27.47 -25.72 13.37
CA LYS A 63 27.76 -27.09 12.89
C LYS A 63 27.26 -28.13 13.87
N GLU A 64 27.22 -27.80 15.14
CA GLU A 64 26.72 -28.66 16.23
C GLU A 64 25.22 -28.95 16.10
N VAL A 65 24.47 -28.05 15.46
CA VAL A 65 23.04 -28.24 15.18
C VAL A 65 22.85 -29.07 13.91
N GLN A 66 23.59 -28.75 12.88
CA GLN A 66 23.58 -29.50 11.62
C GLN A 66 24.83 -29.19 10.80
N ASP A 67 25.63 -30.21 10.48
CA ASP A 67 26.75 -30.03 9.57
C ASP A 67 26.28 -30.09 8.11
N VAL A 68 26.22 -28.94 7.45
CA VAL A 68 25.82 -28.79 6.04
C VAL A 68 26.90 -28.02 5.27
N ARG A 69 27.14 -28.45 4.05
CA ARG A 69 28.10 -27.80 3.15
C ARG A 69 27.39 -26.76 2.28
N PHE A 70 27.92 -25.55 2.29
CA PHE A 70 27.49 -24.45 1.42
C PHE A 70 28.51 -24.26 0.29
N ARG A 71 28.01 -23.99 -0.90
CA ARG A 71 28.82 -23.69 -2.07
C ARG A 71 28.32 -22.45 -2.79
N ALA A 72 29.24 -21.54 -3.10
CA ALA A 72 29.00 -20.50 -4.08
C ALA A 72 29.26 -21.07 -5.48
N PHE A 73 28.45 -20.72 -6.48
CA PHE A 73 28.74 -21.12 -7.85
C PHE A 73 29.91 -20.29 -8.39
N GLU A 74 30.96 -20.97 -8.81
CA GLU A 74 32.09 -20.35 -9.50
C GLU A 74 31.60 -19.72 -10.83
N GLY A 75 32.06 -18.51 -11.14
CA GLY A 75 31.77 -17.79 -12.37
C GLY A 75 30.41 -17.04 -12.40
N SER A 76 29.49 -17.37 -11.52
CA SER A 76 28.25 -16.62 -11.34
C SER A 76 28.09 -16.29 -9.87
N ALA A 77 28.49 -15.12 -9.46
CA ALA A 77 28.32 -14.64 -8.07
C ALA A 77 26.84 -14.57 -7.63
N LYS A 78 25.92 -15.10 -8.43
CA LYS A 78 24.47 -14.90 -8.28
C LYS A 78 23.78 -15.97 -7.46
N ASN A 79 24.28 -17.21 -7.45
CA ASN A 79 23.58 -18.32 -6.81
C ASN A 79 24.40 -18.89 -5.65
N LYS A 80 23.73 -19.41 -4.62
CA LYS A 80 24.32 -20.17 -3.53
C LYS A 80 23.60 -21.51 -3.43
N GLN A 81 24.33 -22.56 -3.05
CA GLN A 81 23.79 -23.90 -2.92
C GLN A 81 24.03 -24.45 -1.52
N ILE A 82 23.04 -25.12 -0.95
CA ILE A 82 23.16 -26.00 0.20
C ILE A 82 23.31 -27.42 -0.36
N ILE A 83 24.55 -27.90 -0.45
CA ILE A 83 24.92 -29.14 -1.19
C ILE A 83 24.18 -30.34 -0.62
N ASP A 84 24.26 -30.57 0.68
CA ASP A 84 23.71 -31.76 1.34
C ASP A 84 22.18 -31.76 1.40
N ARG A 85 21.56 -30.65 1.03
CA ARG A 85 20.11 -30.50 0.93
C ARG A 85 19.61 -30.41 -0.51
N GLY A 86 20.52 -30.27 -1.49
CA GLY A 86 20.13 -30.07 -2.90
C GLY A 86 19.38 -28.77 -3.16
N CYS A 87 19.47 -27.80 -2.26
CA CYS A 87 18.73 -26.52 -2.38
C CYS A 87 19.60 -25.46 -3.05
N VAL A 88 19.03 -24.73 -4.00
CA VAL A 88 19.70 -23.62 -4.70
C VAL A 88 18.97 -22.31 -4.39
N ILE A 89 19.75 -21.31 -4.05
CA ILE A 89 19.28 -19.94 -3.80
C ILE A 89 19.66 -19.09 -5.01
N TYR A 90 18.67 -18.74 -5.82
CA TYR A 90 18.82 -17.90 -7.00
C TYR A 90 18.66 -16.42 -6.64
N ILE A 91 19.38 -15.57 -7.37
CA ILE A 91 19.17 -14.12 -7.29
C ILE A 91 18.99 -13.55 -8.68
N GLY A 92 18.15 -12.51 -8.79
CA GLY A 92 17.93 -11.79 -10.02
C GLY A 92 17.23 -10.46 -9.79
N SER A 93 16.98 -9.77 -10.88
CA SER A 93 16.31 -8.46 -10.83
C SER A 93 15.39 -8.24 -12.02
N MET A 94 14.48 -7.27 -11.89
CA MET A 94 13.62 -6.79 -12.97
C MET A 94 14.41 -6.24 -14.17
N GLU A 95 15.69 -5.87 -13.98
CA GLU A 95 16.54 -5.45 -15.09
C GLU A 95 16.85 -6.60 -16.06
N ARG A 96 16.88 -7.84 -15.56
CA ARG A 96 17.21 -9.05 -16.34
C ARG A 96 16.23 -10.19 -16.04
N PRO A 97 14.94 -10.05 -16.40
CA PRO A 97 13.90 -11.01 -16.02
C PRO A 97 14.16 -12.42 -16.56
N ASN A 98 14.68 -12.54 -17.78
CA ASN A 98 14.90 -13.84 -18.44
C ASN A 98 15.87 -14.77 -17.67
N SER A 99 16.69 -14.24 -16.77
CA SER A 99 17.62 -15.06 -15.96
C SER A 99 16.92 -15.94 -14.93
N LEU A 100 15.63 -15.73 -14.67
CA LEU A 100 14.86 -16.41 -13.62
C LEU A 100 13.68 -17.25 -14.15
N HIS A 101 13.38 -17.20 -15.46
CA HIS A 101 12.21 -17.89 -16.02
C HIS A 101 12.26 -19.43 -16.02
N SER A 102 13.42 -20.04 -15.85
CA SER A 102 13.60 -21.50 -15.94
C SER A 102 13.76 -22.20 -14.58
N GLY A 103 13.59 -21.49 -13.48
CA GLY A 103 13.78 -22.05 -12.15
C GLY A 103 12.54 -22.78 -11.62
N ASN A 104 12.74 -23.94 -11.00
CA ASN A 104 11.69 -24.63 -10.23
C ASN A 104 11.74 -24.11 -8.79
N TYR A 105 11.03 -23.01 -8.52
CA TYR A 105 11.04 -22.35 -7.23
C TYR A 105 9.96 -22.87 -6.30
N LYS A 106 10.26 -22.91 -5.02
CA LYS A 106 9.34 -23.24 -3.94
C LYS A 106 9.19 -22.11 -2.93
N LEU A 107 10.18 -21.22 -2.90
CA LEU A 107 10.26 -20.08 -2.01
C LEU A 107 10.63 -18.85 -2.85
N VAL A 108 9.74 -17.89 -2.96
CA VAL A 108 9.89 -16.67 -3.75
C VAL A 108 9.89 -15.47 -2.83
N HIS A 109 10.94 -14.66 -2.91
CA HIS A 109 11.06 -13.39 -2.21
C HIS A 109 11.24 -12.27 -3.21
N CYS A 110 10.19 -11.49 -3.44
CA CYS A 110 10.20 -10.27 -4.24
C CYS A 110 10.37 -9.08 -3.30
N SER A 111 11.53 -8.44 -3.33
CA SER A 111 11.87 -7.33 -2.44
C SER A 111 11.81 -5.98 -3.13
N GLU A 112 11.38 -4.97 -2.38
CA GLU A 112 11.23 -3.58 -2.84
C GLU A 112 10.32 -3.45 -4.08
N VAL A 113 9.21 -4.22 -4.08
CA VAL A 113 8.27 -4.31 -5.22
C VAL A 113 7.64 -2.95 -5.57
N GLY A 114 7.47 -2.05 -4.61
CA GLY A 114 7.00 -0.69 -4.85
C GLY A 114 7.90 0.14 -5.75
N TYR A 115 9.18 -0.24 -5.88
CA TYR A 115 10.18 0.41 -6.75
C TYR A 115 10.32 -0.26 -8.12
N TRP A 116 9.57 -1.33 -8.38
CA TRP A 116 9.62 -2.02 -9.66
C TRP A 116 8.92 -1.19 -10.74
N LYS A 117 9.71 -0.65 -11.66
CA LYS A 117 9.19 0.24 -12.72
C LYS A 117 8.52 -0.57 -13.82
N GLU A 118 7.29 -0.23 -14.13
CA GLU A 118 6.60 -0.73 -15.32
C GLU A 118 7.13 -0.01 -16.58
N THR A 119 7.39 -0.80 -17.62
CA THR A 119 7.73 -0.32 -18.97
C THR A 119 6.86 -1.08 -19.97
N THR A 120 6.81 -0.60 -21.20
CA THR A 120 6.07 -1.28 -22.30
C THR A 120 6.52 -2.73 -22.55
N GLN A 121 7.74 -3.08 -22.17
CA GLN A 121 8.33 -4.40 -22.39
C GLN A 121 8.48 -5.23 -21.09
N ARG A 122 8.28 -4.63 -19.93
CA ARG A 122 8.51 -5.26 -18.62
C ARG A 122 7.46 -4.82 -17.62
N LYS A 123 6.56 -5.71 -17.29
CA LYS A 123 5.54 -5.47 -16.28
C LYS A 123 5.86 -6.27 -15.02
N PRO A 124 5.79 -5.66 -13.82
CA PRO A 124 5.94 -6.39 -12.56
C PRO A 124 4.99 -7.58 -12.46
N SER A 125 3.75 -7.44 -12.93
CA SER A 125 2.75 -8.52 -12.98
C SER A 125 3.24 -9.75 -13.72
N ASP A 126 3.79 -9.58 -14.93
CA ASP A 126 4.22 -10.70 -15.76
C ASP A 126 5.38 -11.47 -15.11
N PHE A 127 6.27 -10.72 -14.44
CA PHE A 127 7.40 -11.29 -13.75
C PHE A 127 6.99 -12.09 -12.51
N ILE A 128 6.03 -11.56 -11.72
CA ILE A 128 5.52 -12.24 -10.53
C ILE A 128 4.65 -13.44 -10.92
N ASN A 129 3.79 -13.32 -11.92
CA ASN A 129 2.99 -14.43 -12.44
C ASN A 129 3.86 -15.61 -12.91
N ALA A 130 5.04 -15.34 -13.49
CA ALA A 130 5.98 -16.39 -13.86
C ALA A 130 6.52 -17.17 -12.64
N PHE A 131 6.72 -16.51 -11.51
CA PHE A 131 7.08 -17.18 -10.25
C PHE A 131 5.89 -17.94 -9.66
N GLU A 132 4.74 -17.32 -9.56
CA GLU A 132 3.52 -17.95 -9.03
C GLU A 132 3.17 -19.22 -9.78
N GLY A 133 3.28 -19.20 -11.12
CA GLY A 133 3.07 -20.36 -11.96
C GLY A 133 4.08 -21.51 -11.72
N SER A 134 5.22 -21.23 -11.11
CA SER A 134 6.25 -22.24 -10.79
C SER A 134 6.13 -22.80 -9.37
N VAL A 135 5.44 -22.11 -8.46
CA VAL A 135 5.31 -22.50 -7.05
C VAL A 135 4.07 -23.39 -6.87
N PRO A 136 4.23 -24.66 -6.45
CA PRO A 136 3.08 -25.53 -6.23
C PRO A 136 2.33 -25.17 -4.96
N LEU A 137 1.05 -25.50 -4.92
CA LEU A 137 0.19 -25.32 -3.75
C LEU A 137 0.46 -26.42 -2.69
N GLU A 138 1.65 -26.40 -2.11
CA GLU A 138 2.12 -27.36 -1.10
C GLU A 138 2.48 -26.67 0.22
N PRO A 139 2.44 -27.42 1.36
CA PRO A 139 2.97 -26.89 2.62
C PRO A 139 4.43 -26.51 2.51
N PHE A 140 4.81 -25.39 3.13
CA PHE A 140 6.15 -24.79 3.14
C PHE A 140 6.57 -24.10 1.84
N THR A 141 5.70 -23.96 0.85
CA THR A 141 5.92 -23.03 -0.25
C THR A 141 5.57 -21.61 0.17
N MET A 142 6.21 -20.63 -0.46
CA MET A 142 5.99 -19.22 -0.12
C MET A 142 6.17 -18.32 -1.34
N VAL A 143 5.27 -17.35 -1.50
CA VAL A 143 5.47 -16.15 -2.32
C VAL A 143 5.34 -14.93 -1.41
N ALA A 144 6.44 -14.23 -1.21
CA ALA A 144 6.50 -13.03 -0.38
C ALA A 144 6.82 -11.81 -1.24
N LEU A 145 5.89 -10.87 -1.30
CA LEU A 145 6.09 -9.54 -1.87
C LEU A 145 6.34 -8.57 -0.72
N GLU A 146 7.49 -7.90 -0.69
CA GLU A 146 7.77 -6.92 0.37
C GLU A 146 8.20 -5.58 -0.20
N SER A 147 7.79 -4.51 0.43
CA SER A 147 8.27 -3.16 0.11
C SER A 147 7.96 -2.15 1.23
N THR A 148 8.72 -1.06 1.27
CA THR A 148 8.16 0.23 1.67
C THR A 148 7.24 0.72 0.56
N ALA A 149 6.29 1.58 0.88
CA ALA A 149 5.45 2.19 -0.15
C ALA A 149 6.27 3.11 -1.06
N LYS A 150 5.80 3.28 -2.30
CA LYS A 150 6.34 4.25 -3.26
C LYS A 150 5.21 4.93 -4.02
N GLY A 151 4.43 5.72 -3.30
CA GLY A 151 3.25 6.39 -3.83
C GLY A 151 2.11 5.46 -4.25
N THR A 152 1.11 6.02 -4.89
CA THR A 152 -0.11 5.32 -5.34
C THR A 152 -0.04 4.91 -6.82
N GLY A 153 -0.89 3.97 -7.23
CA GLY A 153 -1.10 3.60 -8.64
C GLY A 153 -0.06 2.66 -9.24
N ASN A 154 0.99 2.28 -8.51
CA ASN A 154 1.94 1.26 -8.95
C ASN A 154 1.41 -0.16 -8.68
N PHE A 155 2.11 -1.17 -9.20
CA PHE A 155 1.76 -2.57 -9.05
C PHE A 155 1.61 -2.99 -7.57
N PHE A 156 2.56 -2.60 -6.71
CA PHE A 156 2.54 -2.98 -5.28
C PHE A 156 1.32 -2.39 -4.56
N HIS A 157 1.01 -1.11 -4.81
CA HIS A 157 -0.17 -0.46 -4.24
C HIS A 157 -1.47 -1.15 -4.67
N THR A 158 -1.63 -1.43 -5.97
CA THR A 158 -2.82 -2.12 -6.50
C THR A 158 -2.96 -3.53 -5.92
N THR A 159 -1.86 -4.28 -5.85
CA THR A 159 -1.83 -5.64 -5.29
C THR A 159 -2.15 -5.61 -3.78
N TRP A 160 -1.62 -4.62 -3.05
CA TRP A 160 -1.94 -4.40 -1.63
C TRP A 160 -3.44 -4.14 -1.42
N GLN A 161 -4.01 -3.22 -2.17
CA GLN A 161 -5.44 -2.92 -2.06
C GLN A 161 -6.31 -4.13 -2.38
N ASN A 162 -5.96 -4.91 -3.40
CA ASN A 162 -6.68 -6.14 -3.74
C ASN A 162 -6.56 -7.17 -2.61
N ALA A 163 -5.40 -7.28 -1.96
CA ALA A 163 -5.20 -8.16 -0.82
C ALA A 163 -6.06 -7.76 0.38
N VAL A 164 -6.11 -6.46 0.70
CA VAL A 164 -6.96 -5.94 1.79
C VAL A 164 -8.44 -6.21 1.53
N ARG A 165 -8.89 -6.16 0.25
CA ARG A 165 -10.27 -6.50 -0.14
C ARG A 165 -10.54 -7.99 -0.29
N GLY A 166 -9.51 -8.85 -0.16
CA GLY A 166 -9.63 -10.29 -0.37
C GLY A 166 -9.82 -10.69 -1.85
N GLU A 167 -9.40 -9.85 -2.79
CA GLU A 167 -9.54 -10.04 -4.24
C GLU A 167 -8.34 -10.77 -4.87
N ASN A 168 -7.32 -11.10 -4.10
CA ASN A 168 -6.18 -11.94 -4.50
C ASN A 168 -5.80 -12.92 -3.40
N ALA A 169 -4.81 -13.78 -3.64
CA ALA A 169 -4.38 -14.83 -2.71
C ALA A 169 -3.48 -14.32 -1.56
N TYR A 170 -2.99 -13.08 -1.64
CA TYR A 170 -2.03 -12.57 -0.66
C TYR A 170 -2.68 -12.19 0.66
N THR A 171 -2.03 -12.58 1.75
CA THR A 171 -2.35 -12.07 3.09
C THR A 171 -1.62 -10.75 3.29
N PRO A 172 -2.33 -9.62 3.48
CA PRO A 172 -1.69 -8.34 3.72
C PRO A 172 -1.15 -8.26 5.15
N VAL A 173 0.11 -7.87 5.27
CA VAL A 173 0.79 -7.65 6.55
C VAL A 173 1.37 -6.24 6.54
N PHE A 174 0.96 -5.40 7.47
CA PHE A 174 1.50 -4.05 7.65
C PHE A 174 2.31 -3.98 8.95
N VAL A 175 3.48 -3.35 8.88
CA VAL A 175 4.33 -3.08 10.04
C VAL A 175 4.57 -1.58 10.14
N ALA A 176 3.95 -0.97 11.14
CA ALA A 176 4.09 0.45 11.43
C ALA A 176 5.47 0.76 12.06
N TRP A 177 5.92 2.00 11.94
CA TRP A 177 7.17 2.43 12.54
C TRP A 177 7.18 2.26 14.06
N TRP A 178 6.06 2.51 14.72
CA TRP A 178 5.92 2.46 16.19
C TRP A 178 5.87 1.05 16.76
N GLU A 179 5.73 0.03 15.92
CA GLU A 179 5.85 -1.39 16.29
C GLU A 179 7.31 -1.88 16.30
N ILE A 180 8.27 -1.00 16.00
CA ILE A 180 9.68 -1.36 15.83
C ILE A 180 10.49 -0.78 16.98
N ASP A 181 10.94 -1.63 17.91
CA ASP A 181 11.60 -1.25 19.15
C ASP A 181 12.81 -0.32 18.98
N MET A 182 13.52 -0.40 17.85
CA MET A 182 14.67 0.46 17.59
C MET A 182 14.32 1.93 17.35
N TYR A 183 13.05 2.26 17.10
CA TYR A 183 12.59 3.62 16.84
C TYR A 183 12.11 4.29 18.11
N THR A 184 13.00 4.38 19.08
CA THR A 184 12.75 5.01 20.36
C THR A 184 13.88 5.95 20.72
N GLN A 185 13.55 7.04 21.42
CA GLN A 185 14.50 7.99 22.00
C GLN A 185 14.08 8.29 23.41
N PRO A 186 14.86 7.86 24.42
CA PRO A 186 14.60 8.17 25.82
C PRO A 186 14.55 9.69 26.08
N PHE A 187 13.83 10.08 27.12
CA PHE A 187 13.88 11.44 27.65
C PHE A 187 15.03 11.58 28.63
N ASP A 188 15.66 12.76 28.65
CA ASP A 188 16.77 13.03 29.58
C ASP A 188 16.28 13.16 31.03
N SER A 189 15.03 13.63 31.22
CA SER A 189 14.41 13.79 32.53
C SER A 189 12.90 13.58 32.49
N PHE A 190 12.28 13.39 33.66
CA PHE A 190 10.82 13.36 33.80
C PHE A 190 10.18 14.69 33.38
N GLU A 191 10.84 15.80 33.64
CA GLU A 191 10.34 17.13 33.27
C GLU A 191 10.31 17.32 31.76
N ASP A 192 11.33 16.81 31.03
CA ASP A 192 11.36 16.82 29.56
C ASP A 192 10.21 15.97 28.98
N MET A 193 9.97 14.80 29.57
CA MET A 193 8.84 13.95 29.17
C MET A 193 7.50 14.68 29.39
N LYS A 194 7.33 15.37 30.52
CA LYS A 194 6.13 16.12 30.82
C LYS A 194 5.91 17.26 29.82
N MET A 195 6.95 18.06 29.56
CA MET A 195 6.91 19.12 28.52
C MET A 195 6.57 18.56 27.15
N PHE A 196 7.12 17.41 26.80
CA PHE A 196 6.79 16.73 25.54
C PHE A 196 5.30 16.39 25.47
N VAL A 197 4.74 15.76 26.50
CA VAL A 197 3.33 15.39 26.55
C VAL A 197 2.42 16.60 26.43
N GLU A 198 2.72 17.69 27.16
CA GLU A 198 1.97 18.96 27.10
C GLU A 198 2.01 19.62 25.72
N SER A 199 3.07 19.35 24.95
CA SER A 199 3.27 19.90 23.59
C SER A 199 2.83 18.98 22.44
N MET A 200 2.23 17.82 22.75
CA MET A 200 1.80 16.87 21.71
C MET A 200 0.74 17.47 20.81
N ASN A 201 0.97 17.35 19.50
CA ASN A 201 0.01 17.77 18.49
C ASN A 201 -1.05 16.67 18.23
N THR A 202 -2.07 17.00 17.43
CA THR A 202 -3.19 16.07 17.12
C THR A 202 -2.71 14.75 16.48
N TYR A 203 -1.67 14.81 15.64
CA TYR A 203 -1.10 13.62 15.01
C TYR A 203 -0.40 12.72 16.02
N GLU A 204 0.40 13.29 16.93
CA GLU A 204 1.08 12.54 17.98
C GLU A 204 0.11 11.92 18.97
N LEU A 205 -0.96 12.63 19.34
CA LEU A 205 -2.04 12.08 20.16
C LEU A 205 -2.75 10.91 19.46
N TYR A 206 -2.97 11.03 18.16
CA TYR A 206 -3.54 9.93 17.37
C TYR A 206 -2.60 8.71 17.33
N MET A 207 -1.29 8.91 17.11
CA MET A 207 -0.31 7.82 17.15
C MET A 207 -0.24 7.14 18.53
N PHE A 208 -0.28 7.94 19.59
CA PHE A 208 -0.33 7.43 20.95
C PHE A 208 -1.59 6.56 21.18
N SER A 209 -2.73 6.96 20.62
CA SER A 209 -3.97 6.17 20.70
C SER A 209 -3.90 4.84 19.92
N LEU A 210 -3.01 4.73 18.92
CA LEU A 210 -2.75 3.50 18.17
C LEU A 210 -1.77 2.56 18.87
N GLY A 211 -1.06 3.03 19.91
CA GLY A 211 -0.12 2.22 20.70
C GLY A 211 1.34 2.66 20.63
N ALA A 212 1.65 3.78 19.95
CA ALA A 212 3.00 4.35 19.96
C ALA A 212 3.39 4.76 21.40
N THR A 213 4.63 4.43 21.81
CA THR A 213 5.16 4.86 23.10
C THR A 213 5.58 6.33 23.11
N LEU A 214 5.72 6.95 24.27
CA LEU A 214 6.20 8.33 24.36
C LEU A 214 7.62 8.48 23.81
N GLU A 215 8.49 7.52 24.11
CA GLU A 215 9.87 7.46 23.59
C GLU A 215 9.89 7.28 22.07
N GLY A 216 8.95 6.49 21.53
CA GLY A 216 8.76 6.34 20.07
C GLY A 216 8.32 7.66 19.42
N LEU A 217 7.34 8.35 20.02
CA LEU A 217 6.89 9.66 19.54
C LEU A 217 7.98 10.74 19.65
N HIS A 218 8.80 10.66 20.71
CA HIS A 218 9.97 11.54 20.87
C HIS A 218 10.97 11.30 19.72
N TRP A 219 11.30 10.03 19.43
CA TRP A 219 12.10 9.66 18.27
C TRP A 219 11.51 10.18 16.96
N TYR A 220 10.20 9.97 16.73
CA TYR A 220 9.52 10.39 15.52
C TYR A 220 9.59 11.90 15.31
N ARG A 221 9.34 12.70 16.37
CA ARG A 221 9.43 14.17 16.35
C ARG A 221 10.86 14.65 16.02
N LEU A 222 11.88 14.00 16.57
CA LEU A 222 13.28 14.31 16.28
C LEU A 222 13.64 13.92 14.83
N LYS A 223 13.25 12.71 14.43
CA LYS A 223 13.52 12.18 13.10
C LYS A 223 12.84 13.00 11.99
N ARG A 224 11.65 13.51 12.27
CA ARG A 224 10.92 14.39 11.34
C ARG A 224 11.74 15.62 10.89
N LYS A 225 12.58 16.16 11.74
CA LYS A 225 13.45 17.29 11.43
C LYS A 225 14.47 17.00 10.31
N SER A 226 14.72 15.74 10.01
CA SER A 226 15.62 15.29 8.92
C SER A 226 14.92 15.18 7.55
N PHE A 227 13.63 15.47 7.47
CA PHE A 227 12.84 15.38 6.25
C PHE A 227 12.35 16.77 5.84
N GLU A 228 12.30 17.05 4.55
CA GLU A 228 11.81 18.34 4.04
C GLU A 228 10.33 18.56 4.37
N ASN A 229 9.55 17.49 4.33
CA ASN A 229 8.10 17.55 4.55
C ASN A 229 7.59 16.28 5.27
N ASP A 230 6.33 16.34 5.72
CA ASP A 230 5.69 15.25 6.45
C ASP A 230 5.46 14.01 5.57
N TRP A 231 5.22 14.20 4.28
CA TRP A 231 4.92 13.12 3.36
C TRP A 231 6.10 12.17 3.17
N ASP A 232 7.32 12.70 3.03
CA ASP A 232 8.53 11.89 2.87
C ASP A 232 8.83 11.10 4.15
N MET A 233 8.53 11.68 5.32
CA MET A 233 8.63 10.99 6.60
C MET A 233 7.60 9.86 6.69
N GLN A 234 6.35 10.13 6.34
CA GLN A 234 5.26 9.16 6.37
C GLN A 234 5.44 8.02 5.36
N GLU A 235 5.97 8.30 4.16
CA GLU A 235 6.34 7.25 3.19
C GLU A 235 7.42 6.32 3.76
N ALA A 236 8.42 6.89 4.45
CA ALA A 236 9.54 6.13 5.01
C ALA A 236 9.18 5.40 6.31
N PHE A 237 8.39 6.04 7.16
CA PHE A 237 8.01 5.60 8.50
C PHE A 237 6.49 5.77 8.69
N PRO A 238 5.69 4.98 7.97
CA PRO A 238 4.24 5.11 8.03
C PRO A 238 3.69 4.62 9.36
N SER A 239 2.68 5.31 9.86
CA SER A 239 1.95 4.94 11.07
C SER A 239 0.75 4.05 10.78
N THR A 240 0.22 4.15 9.57
CA THR A 240 -0.86 3.30 9.04
C THR A 240 -0.57 2.91 7.60
N ALA A 241 -1.22 1.85 7.12
CA ALA A 241 -1.04 1.40 5.74
C ALA A 241 -1.50 2.46 4.71
N ASP A 242 -2.57 3.19 5.02
CA ASP A 242 -3.08 4.25 4.15
C ASP A 242 -2.09 5.41 4.03
N GLU A 243 -1.45 5.76 5.16
CA GLU A 243 -0.43 6.79 5.21
C GLU A 243 0.81 6.43 4.38
N ALA A 244 1.19 5.16 4.37
CA ALA A 244 2.35 4.68 3.62
C ALA A 244 2.30 5.01 2.12
N PHE A 245 1.12 4.97 1.52
CA PHE A 245 0.92 5.21 0.09
C PHE A 245 0.66 6.68 -0.25
N VAL A 246 0.76 7.58 0.72
CA VAL A 246 0.64 9.00 0.46
C VAL A 246 1.81 9.44 -0.43
N THR A 247 1.48 9.90 -1.63
CA THR A 247 2.49 10.44 -2.55
C THR A 247 2.94 11.83 -2.10
N SER A 248 4.20 12.14 -2.32
CA SER A 248 4.78 13.48 -2.27
C SER A 248 4.15 14.49 -3.26
N GLY A 249 3.14 14.06 -4.04
CA GLY A 249 2.30 14.94 -4.84
C GLY A 249 1.44 15.83 -3.93
N LYS A 250 1.36 17.11 -4.24
CA LYS A 250 0.59 18.14 -3.53
C LYS A 250 -0.88 17.70 -3.35
N LYS A 251 -1.15 16.85 -2.35
CA LYS A 251 -2.53 16.60 -1.95
C LYS A 251 -3.07 17.84 -1.25
N ALA A 252 -4.24 18.28 -1.64
CA ALA A 252 -4.89 19.45 -1.04
C ALA A 252 -5.23 19.24 0.44
N HIS A 253 -5.36 17.98 0.87
CA HIS A 253 -5.76 17.62 2.24
C HIS A 253 -4.89 16.52 2.83
N HIS A 254 -4.59 16.65 4.12
CA HIS A 254 -3.86 15.63 4.88
C HIS A 254 -4.72 14.36 5.03
N PRO A 255 -4.17 13.13 4.86
CA PRO A 255 -4.93 11.88 4.97
C PRO A 255 -5.68 11.71 6.28
N LEU A 256 -5.10 12.16 7.40
CA LEU A 256 -5.78 12.17 8.68
C LEU A 256 -7.07 12.99 8.65
N HIS A 257 -7.04 14.16 8.01
CA HIS A 257 -8.24 14.98 7.85
C HIS A 257 -9.28 14.29 6.96
N ILE A 258 -8.83 13.62 5.88
CA ILE A 258 -9.72 12.82 5.03
C ILE A 258 -10.37 11.70 5.86
N LYS A 259 -9.59 10.97 6.63
CA LYS A 259 -10.10 9.90 7.50
C LYS A 259 -11.05 10.41 8.58
N GLN A 260 -10.76 11.57 9.16
CA GLN A 260 -11.71 12.23 10.08
C GLN A 260 -13.01 12.67 9.38
N MET A 261 -12.93 13.05 8.09
CA MET A 261 -14.10 13.40 7.30
C MET A 261 -14.92 12.17 6.89
N GLU A 262 -14.29 11.01 6.70
CA GLU A 262 -14.98 9.75 6.34
C GLU A 262 -16.07 9.38 7.36
N GLN A 263 -15.87 9.63 8.65
CA GLN A 263 -16.88 9.40 9.68
C GLN A 263 -18.17 10.24 9.49
N PHE A 264 -18.11 11.32 8.74
CA PHE A 264 -19.24 12.18 8.42
C PHE A 264 -19.86 11.84 7.04
N THR A 265 -19.27 10.91 6.29
CA THR A 265 -19.82 10.49 5.01
C THR A 265 -21.12 9.71 5.21
N LYS A 266 -22.06 9.92 4.31
CA LYS A 266 -23.35 9.22 4.29
C LYS A 266 -23.55 8.59 2.94
N ALA A 267 -24.12 7.39 2.90
CA ALA A 267 -24.54 6.79 1.65
C ALA A 267 -25.63 7.67 1.00
N PRO A 268 -25.64 7.81 -0.33
CA PRO A 268 -26.72 8.48 -1.03
C PRO A 268 -28.05 7.74 -0.81
N LEU A 269 -29.14 8.48 -0.75
CA LEU A 269 -30.49 7.90 -0.67
C LEU A 269 -30.90 7.26 -1.99
N PHE A 270 -30.46 7.83 -3.11
CA PHE A 270 -30.75 7.34 -4.45
C PHE A 270 -29.49 7.41 -5.31
N ILE A 271 -29.30 6.39 -6.13
CA ILE A 271 -28.29 6.34 -7.20
C ILE A 271 -29.04 6.06 -8.49
N GLY A 272 -28.74 6.75 -9.56
CA GLY A 272 -29.45 6.58 -10.83
C GLY A 272 -28.87 7.42 -11.96
N GLU A 273 -29.67 7.55 -13.00
CA GLU A 273 -29.37 8.31 -14.20
C GLU A 273 -30.52 9.26 -14.58
N MET A 274 -30.14 10.34 -15.27
CA MET A 274 -31.10 11.27 -15.86
C MET A 274 -31.37 10.87 -17.32
N PHE A 275 -32.64 10.66 -17.67
CA PHE A 275 -33.08 10.34 -19.01
C PHE A 275 -33.89 11.48 -19.59
N ALA A 276 -33.72 11.73 -20.86
CA ALA A 276 -34.52 12.67 -21.62
C ALA A 276 -34.87 12.09 -22.99
N ASP A 277 -36.03 12.43 -23.56
CA ASP A 277 -36.42 11.95 -24.90
C ASP A 277 -35.56 12.56 -26.02
N ALA A 278 -35.04 13.77 -25.78
CA ALA A 278 -34.12 14.42 -26.71
C ALA A 278 -32.66 14.36 -26.20
N THR A 279 -31.71 14.07 -27.07
CA THR A 279 -30.29 13.92 -26.74
C THR A 279 -29.51 15.25 -26.69
N SER A 280 -30.10 16.35 -27.14
CA SER A 280 -29.43 17.64 -27.17
C SER A 280 -30.47 18.82 -27.29
N GLY A 281 -30.00 20.03 -26.98
CA GLY A 281 -30.78 21.26 -27.10
C GLY A 281 -31.73 21.52 -25.92
N ALA A 282 -32.55 22.58 -26.05
CA ALA A 282 -33.46 23.00 -25.00
C ALA A 282 -34.53 21.93 -24.69
N ASP A 283 -34.91 21.11 -25.64
CA ASP A 283 -35.89 20.06 -25.45
C ASP A 283 -35.40 18.95 -24.53
N ALA A 284 -34.10 18.64 -24.51
CA ALA A 284 -33.50 17.68 -23.60
C ALA A 284 -33.64 18.11 -22.11
N ILE A 285 -33.72 19.41 -21.85
CA ILE A 285 -33.81 19.96 -20.49
C ILE A 285 -35.27 20.25 -20.11
N ASN A 286 -36.08 20.72 -21.06
CA ASN A 286 -37.42 21.24 -20.78
C ASN A 286 -38.56 20.24 -20.98
N LYS A 287 -38.30 19.13 -21.65
CA LYS A 287 -39.30 18.09 -21.95
C LYS A 287 -38.82 16.74 -21.47
N SER A 288 -39.66 16.01 -20.74
CA SER A 288 -39.50 14.60 -20.38
C SER A 288 -38.21 14.22 -19.63
N LEU A 289 -37.63 15.14 -18.85
CA LEU A 289 -36.47 14.76 -18.01
C LEU A 289 -36.94 13.89 -16.84
N GLU A 290 -36.44 12.65 -16.77
CA GLU A 290 -36.82 11.68 -15.77
C GLU A 290 -35.58 11.13 -15.07
N PHE A 291 -35.59 11.05 -13.73
CA PHE A 291 -34.58 10.32 -12.97
C PHE A 291 -35.01 8.86 -12.79
N LYS A 292 -34.14 7.90 -13.17
CA LYS A 292 -34.35 6.46 -12.95
C LYS A 292 -33.28 5.91 -12.03
N GLU A 293 -33.73 5.20 -11.01
CA GLU A 293 -32.82 4.53 -10.08
C GLU A 293 -32.10 3.36 -10.78
N LEU A 294 -30.76 3.39 -10.72
CA LEU A 294 -29.87 2.37 -11.28
C LEU A 294 -28.71 2.15 -10.31
N ALA A 295 -28.43 0.90 -9.96
CA ALA A 295 -27.40 0.54 -8.97
C ALA A 295 -25.98 1.02 -9.32
N LYS A 296 -25.69 1.30 -10.59
CA LYS A 296 -24.41 1.83 -11.09
C LYS A 296 -24.56 3.19 -11.79
N GLY A 297 -25.57 3.96 -11.41
CA GLY A 297 -25.81 5.28 -11.97
C GLY A 297 -24.74 6.30 -11.51
N GLU A 298 -24.50 7.31 -12.33
CA GLU A 298 -23.54 8.39 -12.05
C GLU A 298 -24.17 9.55 -11.27
N PHE A 299 -25.50 9.55 -11.12
CA PHE A 299 -26.23 10.58 -10.39
C PHE A 299 -26.56 10.13 -8.98
N TRP A 300 -26.01 10.80 -7.97
CA TRP A 300 -26.15 10.46 -6.56
C TRP A 300 -26.91 11.54 -5.80
N ILE A 301 -27.95 11.16 -5.07
CA ILE A 301 -28.83 12.09 -4.35
C ILE A 301 -28.86 11.73 -2.87
N TRP A 302 -28.41 12.63 -2.01
CA TRP A 302 -28.48 12.50 -0.54
C TRP A 302 -29.75 13.09 0.04
N LYS A 303 -30.38 14.04 -0.66
CA LYS A 303 -31.60 14.71 -0.21
C LYS A 303 -32.45 15.11 -1.41
N LYS A 304 -33.72 14.71 -1.39
CA LYS A 304 -34.66 15.15 -2.44
C LYS A 304 -34.86 16.67 -2.40
N PRO A 305 -35.04 17.33 -3.55
CA PRO A 305 -35.36 18.73 -3.59
C PRO A 305 -36.73 18.96 -2.89
N ASP A 306 -36.76 19.95 -2.01
CA ASP A 306 -37.98 20.36 -1.34
C ASP A 306 -38.71 21.37 -2.21
N THR A 307 -39.80 20.94 -2.81
CA THR A 307 -40.66 21.75 -3.68
C THR A 307 -41.82 22.43 -2.91
N SER A 308 -41.96 22.12 -1.61
CA SER A 308 -43.06 22.69 -0.78
C SER A 308 -42.90 24.16 -0.43
N ARG A 309 -41.66 24.67 -0.48
CA ARG A 309 -41.31 26.07 -0.18
C ARG A 309 -40.34 26.60 -1.24
N LEU A 310 -40.84 27.54 -2.05
CA LEU A 310 -40.04 28.17 -3.10
C LEU A 310 -39.22 29.34 -2.51
N TYR A 311 -38.05 29.05 -2.01
CA TYR A 311 -37.04 30.07 -1.69
C TYR A 311 -36.20 30.35 -2.93
N LYS A 312 -36.17 31.63 -3.39
CA LYS A 312 -35.28 32.00 -4.51
C LYS A 312 -33.82 31.66 -4.18
N ASN A 313 -33.14 31.08 -5.15
CA ASN A 313 -31.70 30.75 -5.05
C ASN A 313 -31.35 29.82 -3.87
N ARG A 314 -32.26 28.92 -3.46
CA ARG A 314 -32.02 27.93 -2.41
C ARG A 314 -30.95 26.95 -2.82
N TYR A 315 -31.03 26.43 -4.03
CA TYR A 315 -30.07 25.48 -4.56
C TYR A 315 -29.04 26.18 -5.43
N VAL A 316 -27.75 25.83 -5.21
CA VAL A 316 -26.62 26.28 -6.03
C VAL A 316 -26.04 25.07 -6.73
N VAL A 317 -25.89 25.18 -8.04
CA VAL A 317 -25.24 24.15 -8.86
C VAL A 317 -23.86 24.64 -9.23
N SER A 318 -22.84 23.81 -8.95
CA SER A 318 -21.47 24.02 -9.40
C SER A 318 -21.16 22.95 -10.43
N LEU A 319 -20.56 23.35 -11.55
CA LEU A 319 -20.12 22.46 -12.63
C LEU A 319 -18.61 22.61 -12.79
N ASP A 320 -17.92 21.49 -12.64
CA ASP A 320 -16.50 21.35 -13.00
C ASP A 320 -16.43 20.54 -14.29
N ILE A 321 -15.93 21.17 -15.36
CA ILE A 321 -15.92 20.57 -16.69
C ILE A 321 -14.59 19.89 -16.93
N GLY A 322 -14.59 18.57 -17.00
CA GLY A 322 -13.47 17.76 -17.48
C GLY A 322 -13.26 17.93 -18.99
N GLY A 323 -12.13 17.48 -19.48
CA GLY A 323 -11.82 17.56 -20.92
C GLY A 323 -12.62 16.52 -21.73
N SER A 324 -12.68 16.71 -23.07
CA SER A 324 -13.39 15.82 -23.99
C SER A 324 -12.52 14.67 -24.57
N ALA A 325 -11.25 14.54 -24.17
CA ALA A 325 -10.36 13.51 -24.68
C ALA A 325 -10.60 12.16 -23.95
N ALA A 326 -10.29 11.03 -24.59
CA ALA A 326 -10.49 9.68 -24.05
C ALA A 326 -9.76 9.38 -22.71
N LYS A 327 -8.88 10.27 -22.26
CA LYS A 327 -8.18 10.24 -20.97
C LYS A 327 -8.41 11.52 -20.15
N ALA A 328 -9.47 12.25 -20.44
CA ALA A 328 -9.81 13.48 -19.74
C ALA A 328 -10.39 13.16 -18.34
N ASP A 329 -10.29 14.13 -17.44
CA ASP A 329 -10.94 14.07 -16.15
C ASP A 329 -12.46 14.11 -16.29
N TRP A 330 -13.17 13.59 -15.28
CA TRP A 330 -14.61 13.59 -15.21
C TRP A 330 -15.17 15.01 -15.11
N SER A 331 -16.28 15.26 -15.80
CA SER A 331 -17.10 16.43 -15.50
C SER A 331 -17.95 16.16 -14.28
N VAL A 332 -17.92 17.04 -13.29
CA VAL A 332 -18.62 16.85 -12.02
C VAL A 332 -19.62 17.98 -11.79
N ILE A 333 -20.88 17.61 -11.54
CA ILE A 333 -21.93 18.53 -11.14
C ILE A 333 -22.18 18.35 -9.64
N ARG A 334 -22.23 19.43 -8.86
CA ARG A 334 -22.54 19.41 -7.44
C ARG A 334 -23.69 20.35 -7.12
N VAL A 335 -24.61 19.86 -6.29
CA VAL A 335 -25.78 20.65 -5.85
C VAL A 335 -25.73 20.87 -4.35
N LEU A 336 -25.82 22.12 -3.95
CA LEU A 336 -25.83 22.58 -2.55
C LEU A 336 -27.17 23.18 -2.17
N ASP A 337 -27.74 22.78 -1.04
CA ASP A 337 -28.89 23.45 -0.39
C ASP A 337 -28.36 24.54 0.55
N ARG A 338 -28.69 25.80 0.26
CA ARG A 338 -28.27 26.95 1.05
C ARG A 338 -29.22 27.28 2.20
N LEU A 339 -30.37 26.61 2.29
CA LEU A 339 -31.36 26.91 3.34
C LEU A 339 -30.79 26.85 4.76
N PRO A 340 -29.90 25.90 5.14
CA PRO A 340 -29.29 25.90 6.45
C PRO A 340 -28.50 27.18 6.78
N MET A 341 -27.91 27.85 5.79
CA MET A 341 -27.16 29.09 5.99
C MET A 341 -28.08 30.23 6.49
N MET A 342 -29.36 30.23 6.10
CA MET A 342 -30.33 31.26 6.57
C MET A 342 -30.59 31.15 8.07
N ASN A 343 -30.28 29.99 8.67
CA ASN A 343 -30.42 29.73 10.10
C ASN A 343 -29.04 29.68 10.82
N GLY A 344 -28.00 30.30 10.24
CA GLY A 344 -26.67 30.38 10.81
C GLY A 344 -25.84 29.09 10.66
N GLY A 345 -26.31 28.11 9.91
CA GLY A 345 -25.56 26.86 9.58
C GLY A 345 -24.68 26.97 8.33
N VAL A 346 -24.16 25.84 7.87
CA VAL A 346 -23.39 25.72 6.62
C VAL A 346 -24.26 25.15 5.50
N PRO A 347 -23.93 25.38 4.21
CA PRO A 347 -24.68 24.79 3.10
C PRO A 347 -24.56 23.26 3.16
N GLU A 348 -25.64 22.59 2.79
CA GLU A 348 -25.69 21.12 2.76
C GLU A 348 -25.48 20.61 1.34
N PHE A 349 -24.58 19.64 1.17
CA PHE A 349 -24.38 18.95 -0.09
C PHE A 349 -25.52 17.95 -0.30
N VAL A 350 -26.24 18.03 -1.41
CA VAL A 350 -27.48 17.27 -1.60
C VAL A 350 -27.49 16.35 -2.82
N ALA A 351 -26.71 16.63 -3.86
CA ALA A 351 -26.58 15.78 -5.04
C ALA A 351 -25.27 16.00 -5.79
N THR A 352 -24.82 14.99 -6.52
CA THR A 352 -23.70 15.04 -7.48
C THR A 352 -24.02 14.20 -8.70
#